data_4250ae74c98aaf26c8aece718fe2f84f
#
_entry.id   4250ae74c98aaf26c8aece718fe2f84f
#
_cell.length_a   1.000
_cell.length_b   1.000
_cell.length_c   1.000
_cell.angle_alpha   90.00
_cell.angle_beta   90.00
_cell.angle_gamma   90.00
#
_symmetry.space_group_name_H-M   'P 1'
#
loop_
_entity.id
_entity.type
_entity.pdbx_description
1 polymer ?
#
loop_
_entity_poly.entity_id
_entity_poly.type
_entity_poly.pdbx_seq_one_letter_code
_entity_poly.pdbx_strand_id
1 'polypeptide(L)'
;VKLNDCNLFRQQAYINGRWCDADNGRSVDVHDPANGEHLGHVPLMGGAEAVRAIEAANAALEGWRAKTAKERAQILRRWFELLLEHEQDLAQLMTFEQGKPLHEALGEIRYAASFIEWFAEEGKRIYGDVIPSPAADKRLLVIKQGIGVCAAITPWNFPAAMITRKAAPALAAGCTMVIKPANETPFSALALVELAERAGVPPGVINVVTGDAPTIGAQLTGHPLVRKLSFTGSTPVGRLLMGQCAETIKKVSLELGGNAPFIVFEDADIEAAVEGALVAKYRNAGQTCVCVNRFYVHDAVYERFTARFVERVRELDVGHGSAEGTQIGPLITDKAVAKVQSLIDDATAKGADLLLGGKPHALGGNFFEPTVLGGIRPGMDLLQDEIFGPVAALVRFSSDDEVIELANDTLYGLAAYFYSRDIARVFKVAERLEYGMVGVNTGLISNEVAPFGGIKQSGLGREGSKYGIEDYLEIKYLCLAV
;
A
#
# COMPACT_ATOMS: atom_id res chain seq x y z
N VAL A 1 10.30 22.70 3.38
CA VAL A 1 9.40 22.11 4.38
C VAL A 1 9.77 22.64 5.74
N LYS A 2 8.80 23.14 6.51
CA LYS A 2 9.05 23.67 7.87
C LYS A 2 8.45 22.70 8.89
N LEU A 3 9.30 21.99 9.63
CA LEU A 3 8.91 21.03 10.66
C LEU A 3 9.16 21.64 12.07
N ASN A 4 8.37 21.20 13.05
CA ASN A 4 8.61 21.49 14.46
C ASN A 4 9.88 20.78 14.96
N ASP A 5 10.06 19.52 14.55
CA ASP A 5 11.28 18.74 14.78
C ASP A 5 12.06 18.57 13.46
N CYS A 6 13.04 19.42 13.25
CA CYS A 6 13.88 19.40 12.05
C CYS A 6 14.71 18.11 11.88
N ASN A 7 14.91 17.31 12.94
CA ASN A 7 15.61 16.02 12.84
C ASN A 7 14.82 14.96 12.11
N LEU A 8 13.52 15.15 11.88
CA LEU A 8 12.70 14.25 11.06
C LEU A 8 12.96 14.42 9.56
N PHE A 9 13.55 15.55 9.14
CA PHE A 9 13.95 15.75 7.74
C PHE A 9 15.35 15.19 7.49
N ARG A 10 15.44 13.87 7.37
CA ARG A 10 16.68 13.16 7.08
C ARG A 10 16.92 13.05 5.59
N GLN A 11 18.14 13.29 5.15
CA GLN A 11 18.57 13.21 3.75
C GLN A 11 19.66 12.15 3.52
N GLN A 12 19.89 11.28 4.48
CA GLN A 12 20.84 10.19 4.44
C GLN A 12 20.13 8.85 4.62
N ALA A 13 20.65 7.78 4.06
CA ALA A 13 20.20 6.43 4.31
C ALA A 13 20.59 5.96 5.73
N TYR A 14 19.93 4.93 6.23
CA TYR A 14 20.14 4.45 7.60
C TYR A 14 20.59 2.98 7.58
N ILE A 15 21.84 2.74 7.94
CA ILE A 15 22.42 1.39 7.98
C ILE A 15 23.13 1.16 9.31
N ASN A 16 22.74 0.11 10.03
CA ASN A 16 23.36 -0.31 11.28
C ASN A 16 23.45 0.80 12.35
N GLY A 17 22.35 1.55 12.54
CA GLY A 17 22.32 2.66 13.52
C GLY A 17 23.09 3.90 13.10
N ARG A 18 23.40 4.06 11.80
CA ARG A 18 24.15 5.21 11.30
C ARG A 18 23.49 5.80 10.06
N TRP A 19 23.39 7.11 10.05
CA TRP A 19 23.02 7.89 8.88
C TRP A 19 24.24 7.98 7.95
N CYS A 20 24.09 7.60 6.69
CA CYS A 20 25.21 7.52 5.75
C CYS A 20 24.82 7.92 4.32
N ASP A 21 25.81 8.45 3.61
CA ASP A 21 25.71 8.77 2.20
C ASP A 21 26.06 7.54 1.33
N ALA A 22 25.87 7.64 0.02
CA ALA A 22 26.33 6.61 -0.92
C ALA A 22 27.86 6.62 -1.04
N ASP A 23 28.48 5.44 -1.17
CA ASP A 23 29.93 5.27 -1.29
C ASP A 23 30.55 6.07 -2.44
N ASN A 24 29.77 6.27 -3.52
CA ASN A 24 30.16 7.03 -4.69
C ASN A 24 29.90 8.54 -4.59
N GLY A 25 29.34 9.01 -3.46
CA GLY A 25 28.95 10.40 -3.22
C GLY A 25 27.81 10.93 -4.11
N ARG A 26 27.10 10.04 -4.85
CA ARG A 26 25.96 10.45 -5.72
C ARG A 26 24.67 10.48 -4.94
N SER A 27 23.76 11.35 -5.38
CA SER A 27 22.42 11.52 -4.78
C SER A 27 21.33 11.54 -5.86
N VAL A 28 20.09 11.41 -5.42
CA VAL A 28 18.87 11.58 -6.18
C VAL A 28 18.10 12.74 -5.58
N ASP A 29 17.72 13.71 -6.40
CA ASP A 29 16.90 14.82 -5.98
C ASP A 29 15.45 14.41 -5.79
N VAL A 30 14.80 14.98 -4.78
CA VAL A 30 13.38 14.82 -4.47
C VAL A 30 12.69 16.15 -4.67
N HIS A 31 11.58 16.12 -5.39
CA HIS A 31 10.83 17.31 -5.77
C HIS A 31 9.39 17.22 -5.32
N ASP A 32 8.80 18.37 -5.00
CA ASP A 32 7.36 18.50 -4.79
C ASP A 32 6.63 18.26 -6.12
N PRO A 33 5.75 17.24 -6.22
CA PRO A 33 5.04 16.94 -7.47
C PRO A 33 4.06 18.05 -7.88
N ALA A 34 3.69 18.95 -6.96
CA ALA A 34 2.74 20.01 -7.24
C ALA A 34 3.35 21.16 -8.07
N ASN A 35 4.61 21.49 -7.83
CA ASN A 35 5.24 22.69 -8.41
C ASN A 35 6.68 22.46 -8.92
N GLY A 36 7.23 21.23 -8.72
CA GLY A 36 8.60 20.89 -9.10
C GLY A 36 9.68 21.51 -8.18
N GLU A 37 9.32 22.10 -7.04
CA GLU A 37 10.28 22.65 -6.11
C GLU A 37 11.20 21.55 -5.57
N HIS A 38 12.51 21.83 -5.56
CA HIS A 38 13.51 20.94 -4.96
C HIS A 38 13.36 20.92 -3.44
N LEU A 39 13.00 19.76 -2.89
CA LEU A 39 12.80 19.56 -1.45
C LEU A 39 14.10 19.18 -0.73
N GLY A 40 14.93 18.40 -1.39
CA GLY A 40 16.17 17.85 -0.87
C GLY A 40 16.65 16.67 -1.73
N HIS A 41 17.57 15.88 -1.18
CA HIS A 41 18.13 14.73 -1.90
C HIS A 41 18.30 13.52 -0.96
N VAL A 42 18.47 12.35 -1.55
CA VAL A 42 18.85 11.12 -0.82
C VAL A 42 19.99 10.41 -1.55
N PRO A 43 20.79 9.58 -0.85
CA PRO A 43 21.90 8.85 -1.46
C PRO A 43 21.45 7.96 -2.63
N LEU A 44 22.17 8.01 -3.75
CA LEU A 44 22.03 7.07 -4.85
C LEU A 44 22.88 5.84 -4.57
N MET A 45 22.41 4.99 -3.66
CA MET A 45 23.03 3.74 -3.29
C MET A 45 22.82 2.65 -4.34
N GLY A 46 23.63 1.61 -4.27
CA GLY A 46 23.56 0.44 -5.14
C GLY A 46 23.66 -0.89 -4.39
N GLY A 47 24.17 -1.91 -5.08
CA GLY A 47 24.24 -3.26 -4.54
C GLY A 47 25.17 -3.42 -3.33
N ALA A 48 26.28 -2.69 -3.27
CA ALA A 48 27.25 -2.81 -2.18
C ALA A 48 26.66 -2.35 -0.84
N GLU A 49 25.97 -1.21 -0.84
CA GLU A 49 25.29 -0.68 0.34
C GLU A 49 24.11 -1.57 0.76
N ALA A 50 23.39 -2.14 -0.22
CA ALA A 50 22.33 -3.11 0.07
C ALA A 50 22.87 -4.37 0.76
N VAL A 51 24.02 -4.88 0.32
CA VAL A 51 24.70 -6.03 0.97
C VAL A 51 25.08 -5.67 2.40
N ARG A 52 25.69 -4.50 2.64
CA ARG A 52 26.03 -4.06 4.01
C ARG A 52 24.80 -3.96 4.92
N ALA A 53 23.67 -3.45 4.38
CA ALA A 53 22.42 -3.39 5.14
C ALA A 53 21.88 -4.79 5.48
N ILE A 54 21.98 -5.75 4.56
CA ILE A 54 21.60 -7.16 4.78
C ILE A 54 22.50 -7.80 5.84
N GLU A 55 23.82 -7.58 5.77
CA GLU A 55 24.76 -8.09 6.75
C GLU A 55 24.53 -7.50 8.14
N ALA A 56 24.26 -6.20 8.22
CA ALA A 56 23.88 -5.53 9.46
C ALA A 56 22.59 -6.11 10.06
N ALA A 57 21.59 -6.34 9.22
CA ALA A 57 20.33 -6.98 9.63
C ALA A 57 20.55 -8.39 10.16
N ASN A 58 21.42 -9.17 9.52
CA ASN A 58 21.77 -10.52 9.95
C ASN A 58 22.55 -10.51 11.27
N ALA A 59 23.48 -9.58 11.46
CA ALA A 59 24.24 -9.45 12.69
C ALA A 59 23.36 -9.06 13.90
N ALA A 60 22.33 -8.22 13.68
CA ALA A 60 21.39 -7.80 14.72
C ALA A 60 20.32 -8.87 15.05
N LEU A 61 20.11 -9.86 14.19
CA LEU A 61 19.00 -10.80 14.25
C LEU A 61 18.96 -11.60 15.54
N GLU A 62 20.08 -12.15 16.00
CA GLU A 62 20.14 -12.98 17.21
C GLU A 62 19.77 -12.17 18.44
N GLY A 63 20.33 -10.97 18.62
CA GLY A 63 20.03 -10.10 19.74
C GLY A 63 18.57 -9.63 19.76
N TRP A 64 17.99 -9.36 18.59
CA TRP A 64 16.57 -8.99 18.46
C TRP A 64 15.65 -10.17 18.75
N ARG A 65 15.95 -11.33 18.22
CA ARG A 65 15.17 -12.57 18.43
C ARG A 65 15.22 -13.04 19.88
N ALA A 66 16.32 -12.83 20.60
CA ALA A 66 16.47 -13.17 22.00
C ALA A 66 15.58 -12.36 22.94
N LYS A 67 15.12 -11.17 22.51
CA LYS A 67 14.13 -10.39 23.27
C LYS A 67 12.80 -11.15 23.34
N THR A 68 12.15 -11.07 24.52
CA THR A 68 10.81 -11.60 24.68
C THR A 68 9.78 -10.83 23.81
N ALA A 69 8.66 -11.45 23.50
CA ALA A 69 7.57 -10.79 22.79
C ALA A 69 7.11 -9.50 23.50
N LYS A 70 7.14 -9.49 24.85
CA LYS A 70 6.81 -8.32 25.68
C LYS A 70 7.78 -7.15 25.44
N GLU A 71 9.10 -7.42 25.43
CA GLU A 71 10.11 -6.39 25.22
C GLU A 71 10.01 -5.80 23.81
N ARG A 72 9.82 -6.64 22.77
CA ARG A 72 9.58 -6.15 21.41
C ARG A 72 8.31 -5.31 21.31
N ALA A 73 7.23 -5.77 21.95
CA ALA A 73 5.96 -5.04 22.00
C ALA A 73 6.10 -3.66 22.68
N GLN A 74 6.90 -3.54 23.73
CA GLN A 74 7.14 -2.25 24.39
C GLN A 74 7.86 -1.26 23.47
N ILE A 75 8.86 -1.72 22.72
CA ILE A 75 9.57 -0.88 21.73
C ILE A 75 8.62 -0.45 20.60
N LEU A 76 7.84 -1.40 20.05
CA LEU A 76 6.84 -1.08 19.03
C LEU A 76 5.77 -0.11 19.55
N ARG A 77 5.31 -0.28 20.79
CA ARG A 77 4.36 0.64 21.41
C ARG A 77 4.93 2.05 21.50
N ARG A 78 6.20 2.20 21.90
CA ARG A 78 6.85 3.51 21.94
C ARG A 78 7.00 4.11 20.53
N TRP A 79 7.28 3.30 19.52
CA TRP A 79 7.33 3.75 18.13
C TRP A 79 5.95 4.27 17.65
N PHE A 80 4.89 3.55 17.94
CA PHE A 80 3.52 4.00 17.70
C PHE A 80 3.23 5.37 18.34
N GLU A 81 3.54 5.51 19.63
CA GLU A 81 3.34 6.77 20.36
C GLU A 81 4.09 7.93 19.72
N LEU A 82 5.35 7.72 19.34
CA LEU A 82 6.17 8.73 18.68
C LEU A 82 5.60 9.14 17.32
N LEU A 83 5.01 8.23 16.54
CA LEU A 83 4.35 8.60 15.29
C LEU A 83 3.19 9.56 15.54
N LEU A 84 2.38 9.31 16.58
CA LEU A 84 1.26 10.18 16.93
C LEU A 84 1.74 11.53 17.55
N GLU A 85 2.79 11.50 18.35
CA GLU A 85 3.40 12.73 18.89
C GLU A 85 3.91 13.67 17.79
N HIS A 86 4.39 13.11 16.66
CA HIS A 86 4.94 13.83 15.52
C HIS A 86 4.04 13.82 14.28
N GLU A 87 2.75 13.48 14.40
CA GLU A 87 1.86 13.28 13.24
C GLU A 87 1.78 14.49 12.31
N GLN A 88 1.85 15.71 12.85
CA GLN A 88 1.80 16.94 12.04
C GLN A 88 3.05 17.11 11.17
N ASP A 89 4.23 16.88 11.72
CA ASP A 89 5.48 16.96 10.97
C ASP A 89 5.57 15.88 9.90
N LEU A 90 5.20 14.64 10.25
CA LEU A 90 5.17 13.51 9.33
C LEU A 90 4.18 13.73 8.18
N ALA A 91 2.97 14.22 8.48
CA ALA A 91 1.96 14.51 7.47
C ALA A 91 2.40 15.65 6.55
N GLN A 92 2.99 16.70 7.10
CA GLN A 92 3.51 17.82 6.32
C GLN A 92 4.62 17.37 5.36
N LEU A 93 5.58 16.57 5.86
CA LEU A 93 6.65 16.01 5.06
C LEU A 93 6.10 15.17 3.89
N MET A 94 5.12 14.31 4.20
CA MET A 94 4.43 13.47 3.21
C MET A 94 3.69 14.31 2.16
N THR A 95 2.97 15.35 2.57
CA THR A 95 2.25 16.24 1.65
C THR A 95 3.20 16.87 0.63
N PHE A 96 4.38 17.30 1.05
CA PHE A 96 5.37 17.91 0.14
C PHE A 96 6.01 16.89 -0.81
N GLU A 97 6.41 15.70 -0.34
CA GLU A 97 7.10 14.73 -1.22
C GLU A 97 6.14 13.92 -2.10
N GLN A 98 4.88 13.68 -1.65
CA GLN A 98 3.92 12.84 -2.37
C GLN A 98 2.80 13.64 -3.05
N GLY A 99 2.47 14.83 -2.52
CA GLY A 99 1.48 15.73 -3.11
C GLY A 99 0.07 15.60 -2.54
N LYS A 100 -0.27 14.57 -1.76
CA LYS A 100 -1.62 14.41 -1.20
C LYS A 100 -2.01 15.55 -0.24
N PRO A 101 -3.31 15.85 -0.13
CA PRO A 101 -3.80 16.84 0.83
C PRO A 101 -3.39 16.54 2.26
N LEU A 102 -3.10 17.57 3.05
CA LEU A 102 -2.61 17.43 4.42
C LEU A 102 -3.54 16.60 5.33
N HIS A 103 -4.87 16.72 5.15
CA HIS A 103 -5.83 15.93 5.92
C HIS A 103 -5.76 14.44 5.56
N GLU A 104 -5.49 14.10 4.30
CA GLU A 104 -5.27 12.70 3.90
C GLU A 104 -3.93 12.17 4.41
N ALA A 105 -2.87 13.02 4.40
CA ALA A 105 -1.57 12.67 4.95
C ALA A 105 -1.65 12.40 6.47
N LEU A 106 -2.37 13.23 7.23
CA LEU A 106 -2.68 12.98 8.65
C LEU A 106 -3.41 11.66 8.86
N GLY A 107 -4.42 11.38 8.01
CA GLY A 107 -5.13 10.10 8.02
C GLY A 107 -4.18 8.92 7.77
N GLU A 108 -3.24 9.06 6.85
CA GLU A 108 -2.25 8.02 6.57
C GLU A 108 -1.28 7.81 7.73
N ILE A 109 -0.79 8.86 8.38
CA ILE A 109 0.12 8.71 9.53
C ILE A 109 -0.58 7.94 10.67
N ARG A 110 -1.84 8.28 10.97
CA ARG A 110 -2.63 7.52 11.96
C ARG A 110 -2.85 6.07 11.56
N TYR A 111 -3.14 5.83 10.29
CA TYR A 111 -3.27 4.50 9.72
C TYR A 111 -1.93 3.72 9.75
N ALA A 112 -0.80 4.38 9.46
CA ALA A 112 0.52 3.77 9.60
C ALA A 112 0.84 3.39 11.05
N ALA A 113 0.52 4.28 11.99
CA ALA A 113 0.71 4.06 13.42
C ALA A 113 -0.14 2.88 13.93
N SER A 114 -1.39 2.75 13.48
CA SER A 114 -2.29 1.66 13.92
C SER A 114 -1.75 0.26 13.62
N PHE A 115 -1.00 0.06 12.53
CA PHE A 115 -0.33 -1.22 12.27
C PHE A 115 0.76 -1.52 13.29
N ILE A 116 1.50 -0.51 13.75
CA ILE A 116 2.54 -0.73 14.77
C ILE A 116 1.90 -1.13 16.10
N GLU A 117 0.83 -0.46 16.50
CA GLU A 117 0.05 -0.81 17.69
C GLU A 117 -0.51 -2.23 17.57
N TRP A 118 -1.19 -2.53 16.46
CA TRP A 118 -1.79 -3.85 16.20
C TRP A 118 -0.77 -4.98 16.36
N PHE A 119 0.38 -4.87 15.71
CA PHE A 119 1.39 -5.92 15.76
C PHE A 119 2.21 -5.94 17.04
N ALA A 120 2.30 -4.85 17.80
CA ALA A 120 2.81 -4.87 19.17
C ALA A 120 1.96 -5.79 20.06
N GLU A 121 0.64 -5.84 19.81
CA GLU A 121 -0.28 -6.74 20.53
C GLU A 121 -0.29 -8.16 19.92
N GLU A 122 -0.33 -8.31 18.59
CA GLU A 122 -0.35 -9.61 17.92
C GLU A 122 0.96 -10.39 18.12
N GLY A 123 2.10 -9.75 18.24
CA GLY A 123 3.38 -10.39 18.52
C GLY A 123 3.39 -11.22 19.81
N LYS A 124 2.50 -10.90 20.76
CA LYS A 124 2.31 -11.66 22.01
C LYS A 124 1.39 -12.87 21.86
N ARG A 125 0.74 -13.06 20.68
CA ARG A 125 -0.20 -14.14 20.37
C ARG A 125 0.36 -15.15 19.36
N ILE A 126 1.67 -15.19 19.16
CA ILE A 126 2.36 -16.16 18.31
C ILE A 126 2.40 -17.51 19.05
N TYR A 127 1.24 -18.16 19.16
CA TYR A 127 1.10 -19.43 19.85
C TYR A 127 1.52 -20.60 18.98
N GLY A 128 2.05 -21.65 19.61
CA GLY A 128 2.24 -22.96 19.01
C GLY A 128 1.15 -23.94 19.48
N ASP A 129 1.35 -25.22 19.14
CA ASP A 129 0.39 -26.28 19.42
C ASP A 129 1.01 -27.41 20.25
N VAL A 130 0.17 -28.05 21.04
CA VAL A 130 0.46 -29.39 21.67
C VAL A 130 -0.46 -30.38 20.94
N ILE A 131 0.14 -31.33 20.21
CA ILE A 131 -0.59 -32.27 19.37
C ILE A 131 -0.66 -33.64 20.06
N PRO A 132 -1.82 -34.30 20.13
CA PRO A 132 -1.93 -35.68 20.62
C PRO A 132 -1.07 -36.62 19.76
N SER A 133 -0.16 -37.34 20.41
CA SER A 133 0.76 -38.26 19.73
C SER A 133 0.08 -39.58 19.40
N PRO A 134 0.34 -40.19 18.23
CA PRO A 134 -0.08 -41.56 17.92
C PRO A 134 0.75 -42.62 18.63
N ALA A 135 1.85 -42.25 19.32
CA ALA A 135 2.73 -43.13 20.05
C ALA A 135 2.79 -42.71 21.53
N ALA A 136 2.65 -43.66 22.44
CA ALA A 136 2.57 -43.42 23.90
C ALA A 136 3.85 -42.81 24.49
N ASP A 137 5.00 -43.13 23.86
CA ASP A 137 6.36 -42.71 24.26
C ASP A 137 6.80 -41.38 23.62
N LYS A 138 5.88 -40.63 22.99
CA LYS A 138 6.18 -39.36 22.32
C LYS A 138 5.33 -38.21 22.78
N ARG A 139 5.90 -36.99 22.76
CA ARG A 139 5.18 -35.72 22.91
C ARG A 139 5.46 -34.85 21.72
N LEU A 140 4.40 -34.29 21.14
CA LEU A 140 4.48 -33.50 19.89
C LEU A 140 4.14 -32.06 20.19
N LEU A 141 5.06 -31.18 19.87
CA LEU A 141 4.92 -29.72 20.02
C LEU A 141 5.17 -29.03 18.71
N VAL A 142 4.45 -27.94 18.49
CA VAL A 142 4.74 -26.99 17.42
C VAL A 142 5.11 -25.66 18.04
N ILE A 143 6.21 -25.07 17.56
CA ILE A 143 6.57 -23.69 17.90
C ILE A 143 6.64 -22.85 16.62
N LYS A 144 6.36 -21.55 16.75
CA LYS A 144 6.51 -20.57 15.68
C LYS A 144 7.70 -19.67 15.97
N GLN A 145 8.53 -19.41 14.97
CA GLN A 145 9.73 -18.58 15.08
C GLN A 145 9.79 -17.58 13.93
N GLY A 146 10.36 -16.39 14.16
CA GLY A 146 10.60 -15.42 13.09
C GLY A 146 11.46 -16.00 11.98
N ILE A 147 11.08 -15.76 10.72
CA ILE A 147 11.73 -16.32 9.52
C ILE A 147 13.22 -15.91 9.36
N GLY A 148 13.61 -14.73 9.83
CA GLY A 148 14.99 -14.24 9.74
C GLY A 148 15.09 -12.81 9.24
N VAL A 149 16.07 -12.54 8.37
CA VAL A 149 16.21 -11.25 7.69
C VAL A 149 15.13 -11.12 6.64
N CYS A 150 14.35 -10.03 6.69
CA CYS A 150 13.33 -9.68 5.72
C CYS A 150 13.74 -8.48 4.89
N ALA A 151 13.28 -8.42 3.65
CA ALA A 151 13.39 -7.26 2.79
C ALA A 151 12.00 -6.69 2.48
N ALA A 152 11.90 -5.36 2.41
CA ALA A 152 10.70 -4.66 1.99
C ALA A 152 11.04 -3.68 0.87
N ILE A 153 10.26 -3.70 -0.22
CA ILE A 153 10.30 -2.69 -1.28
C ILE A 153 8.92 -2.06 -1.34
N THR A 154 8.86 -0.73 -1.15
CA THR A 154 7.58 -0.01 -0.95
C THR A 154 7.36 1.09 -1.99
N PRO A 155 6.10 1.35 -2.38
CA PRO A 155 5.74 2.37 -3.35
C PRO A 155 5.66 3.76 -2.70
N TRP A 156 5.43 4.75 -3.55
CA TRP A 156 5.35 6.16 -3.21
C TRP A 156 3.97 6.65 -2.75
N ASN A 157 2.89 5.91 -3.06
CA ASN A 157 1.52 6.42 -2.90
C ASN A 157 1.00 6.48 -1.45
N PHE A 158 1.48 5.58 -0.59
CA PHE A 158 1.26 5.59 0.86
C PHE A 158 2.59 5.30 1.58
N PRO A 159 3.52 6.27 1.56
CA PRO A 159 4.92 6.03 1.92
C PRO A 159 5.14 5.65 3.39
N ALA A 160 4.24 6.01 4.29
CA ALA A 160 4.31 5.62 5.70
C ALA A 160 3.62 4.27 5.93
N ALA A 161 2.37 4.12 5.51
CA ALA A 161 1.58 2.92 5.80
C ALA A 161 2.15 1.66 5.14
N MET A 162 2.69 1.76 3.91
CA MET A 162 3.28 0.60 3.22
C MET A 162 4.56 0.10 3.87
N ILE A 163 5.24 0.93 4.67
CA ILE A 163 6.39 0.54 5.48
C ILE A 163 5.93 -0.12 6.78
N THR A 164 5.06 0.54 7.54
CA THR A 164 4.67 0.04 8.87
C THR A 164 3.92 -1.28 8.79
N ARG A 165 3.09 -1.51 7.76
CA ARG A 165 2.39 -2.78 7.48
C ARG A 165 3.32 -3.98 7.30
N LYS A 166 4.58 -3.73 6.89
CA LYS A 166 5.63 -4.73 6.67
C LYS A 166 6.61 -4.80 7.83
N ALA A 167 7.07 -3.65 8.31
CA ALA A 167 8.06 -3.58 9.37
C ALA A 167 7.49 -4.01 10.72
N ALA A 168 6.28 -3.58 11.08
CA ALA A 168 5.70 -3.91 12.38
C ALA A 168 5.52 -5.41 12.60
N PRO A 169 4.89 -6.19 11.70
CA PRO A 169 4.78 -7.65 11.87
C PRO A 169 6.15 -8.35 11.83
N ALA A 170 7.08 -7.90 10.99
CA ALA A 170 8.43 -8.47 10.95
C ALA A 170 9.15 -8.32 12.30
N LEU A 171 9.17 -7.11 12.86
CA LEU A 171 9.81 -6.84 14.14
C LEU A 171 9.09 -7.55 15.28
N ALA A 172 7.76 -7.57 15.31
CA ALA A 172 6.97 -8.29 16.29
C ALA A 172 7.27 -9.78 16.29
N ALA A 173 7.47 -10.39 15.12
CA ALA A 173 7.86 -11.79 14.95
C ALA A 173 9.33 -12.08 15.36
N GLY A 174 10.13 -11.05 15.64
CA GLY A 174 11.56 -11.18 15.95
C GLY A 174 12.45 -11.27 14.71
N CYS A 175 11.98 -10.80 13.56
CA CYS A 175 12.74 -10.61 12.33
C CYS A 175 13.45 -9.26 12.33
N THR A 176 14.48 -9.11 11.48
CA THR A 176 15.09 -7.85 11.10
C THR A 176 14.70 -7.46 9.69
N MET A 177 14.85 -6.18 9.31
CA MET A 177 14.36 -5.73 8.01
C MET A 177 15.28 -4.74 7.31
N VAL A 178 15.43 -4.93 6.00
CA VAL A 178 16.02 -3.95 5.08
C VAL A 178 14.90 -3.39 4.20
N ILE A 179 14.74 -2.07 4.20
CA ILE A 179 13.67 -1.36 3.49
C ILE A 179 14.27 -0.56 2.34
N LYS A 180 13.69 -0.72 1.14
CA LYS A 180 13.94 0.14 -0.01
C LYS A 180 12.66 0.92 -0.32
N PRO A 181 12.53 2.20 0.12
CA PRO A 181 11.40 3.04 -0.23
C PRO A 181 11.46 3.50 -1.69
N ALA A 182 10.35 4.01 -2.21
CA ALA A 182 10.35 4.69 -3.50
C ALA A 182 11.27 5.92 -3.49
N ASN A 183 11.86 6.24 -4.62
CA ASN A 183 12.76 7.40 -4.73
C ASN A 183 12.00 8.73 -4.73
N GLU A 184 10.73 8.69 -5.07
CA GLU A 184 9.83 9.85 -5.07
C GLU A 184 9.46 10.31 -3.66
N THR A 185 9.41 9.37 -2.69
CA THR A 185 8.93 9.64 -1.32
C THR A 185 9.81 8.99 -0.26
N PRO A 186 11.10 9.31 -0.22
CA PRO A 186 12.04 8.70 0.71
C PRO A 186 12.00 9.31 2.12
N PHE A 187 11.61 10.58 2.25
CA PHE A 187 11.70 11.29 3.52
C PHE A 187 10.73 10.76 4.57
N SER A 188 9.52 10.35 4.18
CA SER A 188 8.60 9.64 5.09
C SER A 188 9.24 8.38 5.66
N ALA A 189 9.92 7.59 4.83
CA ALA A 189 10.60 6.37 5.28
C ALA A 189 11.73 6.66 6.28
N LEU A 190 12.52 7.69 6.00
CA LEU A 190 13.64 8.10 6.85
C LEU A 190 13.16 8.67 8.19
N ALA A 191 12.07 9.46 8.18
CA ALA A 191 11.45 9.97 9.40
C ALA A 191 10.87 8.85 10.29
N LEU A 192 10.24 7.84 9.68
CA LEU A 192 9.76 6.66 10.42
C LEU A 192 10.88 5.92 11.13
N VAL A 193 12.04 5.79 10.48
CA VAL A 193 13.19 5.10 11.06
C VAL A 193 13.89 5.94 12.13
N GLU A 194 13.96 7.25 11.97
CA GLU A 194 14.40 8.18 13.04
C GLU A 194 13.56 7.97 14.33
N LEU A 195 12.23 7.87 14.16
CA LEU A 195 11.35 7.62 15.30
C LEU A 195 11.47 6.19 15.85
N ALA A 196 11.76 5.19 15.00
CA ALA A 196 12.04 3.83 15.45
C ALA A 196 13.33 3.75 16.29
N GLU A 197 14.39 4.47 15.90
CA GLU A 197 15.62 4.59 16.69
C GLU A 197 15.34 5.22 18.05
N ARG A 198 14.59 6.34 18.09
CA ARG A 198 14.18 7.00 19.35
C ARG A 198 13.28 6.09 20.22
N ALA A 199 12.53 5.19 19.63
CA ALA A 199 11.73 4.20 20.35
C ALA A 199 12.57 3.07 20.97
N GLY A 200 13.86 2.98 20.63
CA GLY A 200 14.78 1.98 21.15
C GLY A 200 14.91 0.74 20.27
N VAL A 201 14.55 0.80 18.98
CA VAL A 201 14.90 -0.24 18.01
C VAL A 201 16.42 -0.30 17.88
N PRO A 202 17.08 -1.45 18.15
CA PRO A 202 18.53 -1.55 18.14
C PRO A 202 19.13 -1.34 16.74
N PRO A 203 20.39 -0.86 16.65
CA PRO A 203 21.13 -0.79 15.41
C PRO A 203 21.06 -2.10 14.60
N GLY A 204 20.86 -2.00 13.29
CA GLY A 204 20.78 -3.13 12.38
C GLY A 204 19.42 -3.82 12.31
N VAL A 205 18.54 -3.68 13.30
CA VAL A 205 17.19 -4.31 13.28
C VAL A 205 16.31 -3.77 12.16
N ILE A 206 16.36 -2.46 11.92
CA ILE A 206 15.82 -1.81 10.72
C ILE A 206 16.95 -1.13 9.98
N ASN A 207 16.97 -1.26 8.66
CA ASN A 207 17.87 -0.54 7.77
C ASN A 207 17.08 0.02 6.60
N VAL A 208 17.45 1.21 6.12
CA VAL A 208 16.84 1.83 4.93
C VAL A 208 17.93 2.15 3.93
N VAL A 209 17.74 1.66 2.71
CA VAL A 209 18.63 1.93 1.56
C VAL A 209 17.83 2.66 0.48
N THR A 210 18.38 3.77 -0.02
CA THR A 210 17.79 4.59 -1.08
C THR A 210 18.59 4.46 -2.38
N GLY A 211 18.03 4.81 -3.52
CA GLY A 211 18.79 4.87 -4.77
C GLY A 211 18.35 3.88 -5.83
N ASP A 212 19.31 3.20 -6.47
CA ASP A 212 19.08 2.42 -7.69
C ASP A 212 18.25 1.16 -7.43
N ALA A 213 16.97 1.23 -7.81
CA ALA A 213 16.02 0.17 -7.52
C ALA A 213 16.36 -1.18 -8.15
N PRO A 214 16.84 -1.28 -9.41
CA PRO A 214 17.24 -2.56 -10.00
C PRO A 214 18.40 -3.23 -9.26
N THR A 215 19.48 -2.50 -8.96
CA THR A 215 20.67 -3.09 -8.32
C THR A 215 20.44 -3.44 -6.85
N ILE A 216 19.71 -2.58 -6.11
CA ILE A 216 19.31 -2.89 -4.73
C ILE A 216 18.33 -4.07 -4.73
N GLY A 217 17.33 -4.06 -5.60
CA GLY A 217 16.33 -5.13 -5.74
C GLY A 217 16.97 -6.48 -6.02
N ALA A 218 17.97 -6.54 -6.90
CA ALA A 218 18.74 -7.76 -7.20
C ALA A 218 19.44 -8.35 -5.96
N GLN A 219 19.97 -7.49 -5.07
CA GLN A 219 20.55 -7.97 -3.81
C GLN A 219 19.48 -8.48 -2.84
N LEU A 220 18.38 -7.74 -2.70
CA LEU A 220 17.29 -8.14 -1.80
C LEU A 220 16.63 -9.46 -2.23
N THR A 221 16.54 -9.72 -3.52
CA THR A 221 15.98 -10.97 -4.07
C THR A 221 17.01 -12.12 -4.12
N GLY A 222 18.27 -11.85 -4.47
CA GLY A 222 19.29 -12.88 -4.68
C GLY A 222 20.08 -13.28 -3.44
N HIS A 223 20.22 -12.39 -2.44
CA HIS A 223 21.11 -12.63 -1.30
C HIS A 223 20.61 -13.77 -0.38
N PRO A 224 21.44 -14.77 -0.03
CA PRO A 224 21.03 -15.96 0.72
C PRO A 224 20.62 -15.68 2.18
N LEU A 225 21.09 -14.60 2.80
CA LEU A 225 20.70 -14.22 4.15
C LEU A 225 19.28 -13.67 4.23
N VAL A 226 18.77 -13.09 3.13
CA VAL A 226 17.37 -12.63 3.07
C VAL A 226 16.46 -13.83 2.92
N ARG A 227 15.53 -14.02 3.85
CA ARG A 227 14.61 -15.15 3.89
C ARG A 227 13.22 -14.83 3.35
N LYS A 228 12.84 -13.56 3.37
CA LYS A 228 11.54 -13.10 2.90
C LYS A 228 11.69 -11.77 2.16
N LEU A 229 10.94 -11.65 1.06
CA LEU A 229 10.69 -10.38 0.38
C LEU A 229 9.21 -10.01 0.53
N SER A 230 8.92 -8.79 0.98
CA SER A 230 7.61 -8.16 0.89
C SER A 230 7.67 -6.99 -0.10
N PHE A 231 6.84 -7.03 -1.11
CA PHE A 231 6.79 -6.01 -2.16
C PHE A 231 5.37 -5.45 -2.31
N THR A 232 5.28 -4.13 -2.41
CA THR A 232 4.08 -3.44 -2.88
C THR A 232 4.44 -2.55 -4.06
N GLY A 233 3.74 -2.70 -5.18
CA GLY A 233 3.97 -1.93 -6.40
C GLY A 233 3.26 -2.50 -7.61
N SER A 234 3.78 -2.24 -8.81
CA SER A 234 3.15 -2.69 -10.05
C SER A 234 3.25 -4.20 -10.26
N THR A 235 2.23 -4.80 -10.88
CA THR A 235 2.19 -6.23 -11.21
C THR A 235 3.38 -6.71 -12.06
N PRO A 236 3.85 -5.98 -13.09
CA PRO A 236 5.04 -6.39 -13.85
C PRO A 236 6.30 -6.50 -12.97
N VAL A 237 6.53 -5.55 -12.07
CA VAL A 237 7.67 -5.60 -11.16
C VAL A 237 7.51 -6.73 -10.15
N GLY A 238 6.30 -6.97 -9.63
CA GLY A 238 6.03 -8.09 -8.73
C GLY A 238 6.36 -9.44 -9.36
N ARG A 239 5.99 -9.67 -10.62
CA ARG A 239 6.36 -10.88 -11.38
C ARG A 239 7.88 -11.03 -11.51
N LEU A 240 8.59 -9.95 -11.84
CA LEU A 240 10.05 -9.95 -11.94
C LEU A 240 10.70 -10.36 -10.61
N LEU A 241 10.32 -9.71 -9.51
CA LEU A 241 10.88 -9.97 -8.19
C LEU A 241 10.55 -11.38 -7.69
N MET A 242 9.34 -11.88 -7.95
CA MET A 242 8.96 -13.26 -7.65
C MET A 242 9.84 -14.27 -8.40
N GLY A 243 10.08 -14.04 -9.70
CA GLY A 243 10.99 -14.87 -10.50
C GLY A 243 12.40 -14.87 -9.95
N GLN A 244 12.94 -13.71 -9.55
CA GLN A 244 14.27 -13.60 -8.93
C GLN A 244 14.34 -14.31 -7.56
N CYS A 245 13.29 -14.25 -6.75
CA CYS A 245 13.23 -14.92 -5.45
C CYS A 245 13.20 -16.45 -5.55
N ALA A 246 12.78 -17.00 -6.68
CA ALA A 246 12.71 -18.45 -6.90
C ALA A 246 14.07 -19.14 -6.79
N GLU A 247 15.17 -18.48 -7.19
CA GLU A 247 16.54 -18.99 -7.11
C GLU A 247 16.96 -19.41 -5.69
N THR A 248 16.40 -18.77 -4.67
CA THR A 248 16.72 -19.02 -3.26
C THR A 248 15.51 -19.51 -2.45
N ILE A 249 14.40 -19.80 -3.12
CA ILE A 249 13.13 -20.26 -2.49
C ILE A 249 12.69 -19.33 -1.34
N LYS A 250 12.87 -18.03 -1.55
CA LYS A 250 12.46 -17.04 -0.55
C LYS A 250 10.93 -17.02 -0.39
N LYS A 251 10.47 -16.83 0.83
CA LYS A 251 9.07 -16.51 1.08
C LYS A 251 8.77 -15.12 0.50
N VAL A 252 7.67 -14.98 -0.21
CA VAL A 252 7.27 -13.71 -0.81
C VAL A 252 5.86 -13.31 -0.36
N SER A 253 5.66 -12.01 -0.10
CA SER A 253 4.35 -11.38 -0.01
C SER A 253 4.31 -10.26 -1.04
N LEU A 254 3.27 -10.24 -1.86
CA LEU A 254 3.14 -9.33 -2.98
C LEU A 254 1.78 -8.62 -2.89
N GLU A 255 1.82 -7.29 -2.81
CA GLU A 255 0.65 -6.42 -2.91
C GLU A 255 0.79 -5.63 -4.22
N LEU A 256 0.01 -6.01 -5.23
CA LEU A 256 0.20 -5.55 -6.60
C LEU A 256 -0.98 -4.68 -7.06
N GLY A 257 -1.04 -4.40 -8.36
CA GLY A 257 -2.06 -3.57 -8.95
C GLY A 257 -3.48 -4.09 -8.76
N GLY A 258 -4.44 -3.22 -8.93
CA GLY A 258 -5.86 -3.51 -8.84
C GLY A 258 -6.66 -2.94 -10.01
N ASN A 259 -7.89 -3.42 -10.16
CA ASN A 259 -8.85 -2.94 -11.14
C ASN A 259 -10.26 -3.05 -10.54
N ALA A 260 -10.47 -2.37 -9.41
CA ALA A 260 -11.64 -2.54 -8.57
C ALA A 260 -12.95 -2.17 -9.29
N PRO A 261 -13.97 -3.04 -9.26
CA PRO A 261 -15.34 -2.70 -9.62
C PRO A 261 -16.03 -1.98 -8.45
N PHE A 262 -16.92 -1.04 -8.79
CA PHE A 262 -17.88 -0.43 -7.88
C PHE A 262 -19.28 -0.61 -8.47
N ILE A 263 -20.11 -1.44 -7.83
CA ILE A 263 -21.38 -1.86 -8.39
C ILE A 263 -22.51 -1.17 -7.64
N VAL A 264 -23.41 -0.50 -8.37
CA VAL A 264 -24.60 0.15 -7.82
C VAL A 264 -25.84 -0.58 -8.33
N PHE A 265 -26.48 -1.35 -7.46
CA PHE A 265 -27.72 -2.05 -7.78
C PHE A 265 -28.94 -1.12 -7.73
N GLU A 266 -30.07 -1.54 -8.31
CA GLU A 266 -31.30 -0.76 -8.42
C GLU A 266 -31.93 -0.41 -7.06
N ASP A 267 -31.64 -1.22 -6.03
CA ASP A 267 -32.14 -1.03 -4.65
C ASP A 267 -31.19 -0.23 -3.75
N ALA A 268 -30.03 0.20 -4.29
CA ALA A 268 -29.02 0.93 -3.54
C ALA A 268 -29.51 2.27 -3.00
N ASP A 269 -28.96 2.70 -1.87
CA ASP A 269 -29.03 4.09 -1.45
C ASP A 269 -28.11 4.92 -2.34
N ILE A 270 -28.70 5.70 -3.24
CA ILE A 270 -27.93 6.44 -4.25
C ILE A 270 -27.03 7.52 -3.63
N GLU A 271 -27.52 8.25 -2.61
CA GLU A 271 -26.71 9.27 -1.95
C GLU A 271 -25.50 8.62 -1.23
N ALA A 272 -25.73 7.54 -0.49
CA ALA A 272 -24.67 6.80 0.16
C ALA A 272 -23.69 6.19 -0.86
N ALA A 273 -24.19 5.70 -2.00
CA ALA A 273 -23.37 5.15 -3.08
C ALA A 273 -22.49 6.24 -3.74
N VAL A 274 -23.03 7.44 -3.95
CA VAL A 274 -22.27 8.58 -4.49
C VAL A 274 -21.17 9.01 -3.53
N GLU A 275 -21.45 9.17 -2.25
CA GLU A 275 -20.41 9.54 -1.26
C GLU A 275 -19.34 8.44 -1.15
N GLY A 276 -19.73 7.17 -1.14
CA GLY A 276 -18.77 6.07 -1.18
C GLY A 276 -17.94 6.02 -2.46
N ALA A 277 -18.55 6.35 -3.60
CA ALA A 277 -17.85 6.44 -4.89
C ALA A 277 -16.78 7.54 -4.90
N LEU A 278 -17.09 8.73 -4.32
CA LEU A 278 -16.14 9.82 -4.18
C LEU A 278 -14.90 9.39 -3.40
N VAL A 279 -15.09 8.81 -2.21
CA VAL A 279 -13.99 8.34 -1.35
C VAL A 279 -13.20 7.22 -2.03
N ALA A 280 -13.88 6.25 -2.63
CA ALA A 280 -13.23 5.10 -3.27
C ALA A 280 -12.47 5.48 -4.55
N LYS A 281 -12.85 6.59 -5.23
CA LYS A 281 -12.23 7.01 -6.49
C LYS A 281 -11.22 8.13 -6.33
N TYR A 282 -11.53 9.18 -5.57
CA TYR A 282 -10.76 10.43 -5.64
C TYR A 282 -9.76 10.61 -4.50
N ARG A 283 -9.78 9.78 -3.45
CA ARG A 283 -8.74 9.77 -2.43
C ARG A 283 -7.35 9.61 -3.06
N ASN A 284 -6.39 10.44 -2.66
CA ASN A 284 -5.04 10.51 -3.21
C ASN A 284 -5.02 10.71 -4.74
N ALA A 285 -5.97 11.50 -5.27
CA ALA A 285 -6.16 11.71 -6.70
C ALA A 285 -6.34 10.39 -7.51
N GLY A 286 -6.92 9.35 -6.89
CA GLY A 286 -7.08 8.02 -7.50
C GLY A 286 -5.81 7.17 -7.54
N GLN A 287 -4.74 7.60 -6.92
CA GLN A 287 -3.44 6.89 -6.89
C GLN A 287 -3.38 5.86 -5.77
N THR A 288 -4.33 4.92 -5.79
CA THR A 288 -4.55 3.91 -4.75
C THR A 288 -4.80 2.55 -5.39
N CYS A 289 -4.15 1.51 -4.90
CA CYS A 289 -4.32 0.15 -5.45
C CYS A 289 -5.74 -0.42 -5.26
N VAL A 290 -6.47 0.05 -4.26
CA VAL A 290 -7.89 -0.28 -4.02
C VAL A 290 -8.85 0.73 -4.66
N CYS A 291 -8.33 1.66 -5.47
CA CYS A 291 -9.12 2.67 -6.16
C CYS A 291 -10.09 2.02 -7.15
N VAL A 292 -11.30 2.53 -7.19
CA VAL A 292 -12.29 2.10 -8.18
C VAL A 292 -11.81 2.48 -9.58
N ASN A 293 -11.79 1.48 -10.45
CA ASN A 293 -11.45 1.64 -11.86
C ASN A 293 -12.69 1.58 -12.75
N ARG A 294 -13.66 0.71 -12.39
CA ARG A 294 -14.83 0.39 -13.20
C ARG A 294 -16.09 0.57 -12.37
N PHE A 295 -16.91 1.58 -12.71
CA PHE A 295 -18.21 1.78 -12.08
C PHE A 295 -19.28 1.07 -12.87
N TYR A 296 -19.90 0.05 -12.32
CA TYR A 296 -21.04 -0.64 -12.88
C TYR A 296 -22.31 -0.12 -12.22
N VAL A 297 -23.20 0.47 -13.00
CA VAL A 297 -24.43 1.06 -12.49
C VAL A 297 -25.64 0.42 -13.18
N HIS A 298 -26.57 -0.12 -12.39
CA HIS A 298 -27.76 -0.77 -12.92
C HIS A 298 -28.60 0.21 -13.73
N ASP A 299 -29.14 -0.23 -14.87
CA ASP A 299 -29.88 0.59 -15.83
C ASP A 299 -30.98 1.44 -15.18
N ALA A 300 -31.71 0.87 -14.22
CA ALA A 300 -32.82 1.57 -13.54
C ALA A 300 -32.40 2.81 -12.73
N VAL A 301 -31.15 2.91 -12.33
CA VAL A 301 -30.62 3.99 -11.49
C VAL A 301 -29.46 4.77 -12.14
N TYR A 302 -29.05 4.38 -13.33
CA TYR A 302 -27.88 4.92 -14.02
C TYR A 302 -27.94 6.45 -14.18
N GLU A 303 -29.02 6.98 -14.71
CA GLU A 303 -29.13 8.42 -14.95
C GLU A 303 -29.10 9.22 -13.65
N ARG A 304 -29.82 8.72 -12.63
CA ARG A 304 -29.89 9.36 -11.32
C ARG A 304 -28.54 9.34 -10.61
N PHE A 305 -27.87 8.19 -10.58
CA PHE A 305 -26.53 8.05 -9.99
C PHE A 305 -25.52 8.94 -10.74
N THR A 306 -25.48 8.86 -12.07
CA THR A 306 -24.53 9.61 -12.90
C THR A 306 -24.67 11.11 -12.72
N ALA A 307 -25.90 11.63 -12.77
CA ALA A 307 -26.15 13.07 -12.61
C ALA A 307 -25.68 13.57 -11.23
N ARG A 308 -26.03 12.82 -10.16
CA ARG A 308 -25.63 13.18 -8.80
C ARG A 308 -24.13 13.04 -8.58
N PHE A 309 -23.51 11.99 -9.11
CA PHE A 309 -22.07 11.77 -9.01
C PHE A 309 -21.27 12.87 -9.72
N VAL A 310 -21.65 13.25 -10.96
CA VAL A 310 -21.01 14.34 -11.70
C VAL A 310 -21.15 15.68 -10.95
N GLU A 311 -22.32 15.96 -10.35
CA GLU A 311 -22.51 17.15 -9.52
C GLU A 311 -21.51 17.18 -8.35
N ARG A 312 -21.40 16.09 -7.59
CA ARG A 312 -20.49 16.00 -6.45
C ARG A 312 -19.01 16.03 -6.84
N VAL A 313 -18.65 15.40 -7.95
CA VAL A 313 -17.24 15.43 -8.46
C VAL A 313 -16.83 16.84 -8.88
N ARG A 314 -17.78 17.64 -9.41
CA ARG A 314 -17.51 19.04 -9.79
C ARG A 314 -17.20 19.95 -8.60
N GLU A 315 -17.63 19.58 -7.40
CA GLU A 315 -17.38 20.32 -6.16
C GLU A 315 -15.98 20.06 -5.57
N LEU A 316 -15.20 19.13 -6.13
CA LEU A 316 -13.88 18.77 -5.61
C LEU A 316 -12.85 19.86 -5.93
N ASP A 317 -12.25 20.43 -4.90
CA ASP A 317 -11.19 21.44 -5.00
C ASP A 317 -9.83 20.81 -5.31
N VAL A 318 -9.26 21.21 -6.46
CA VAL A 318 -7.91 20.79 -6.91
C VAL A 318 -6.90 21.85 -6.50
N GLY A 319 -5.82 21.46 -5.81
CA GLY A 319 -4.82 22.41 -5.36
C GLY A 319 -3.58 21.76 -4.75
N HIS A 320 -2.64 22.59 -4.31
CA HIS A 320 -1.48 22.13 -3.55
C HIS A 320 -1.95 21.51 -2.23
N GLY A 321 -1.43 20.34 -1.87
CA GLY A 321 -1.88 19.58 -0.70
C GLY A 321 -1.80 20.31 0.63
N SER A 322 -0.94 21.32 0.76
CA SER A 322 -0.84 22.16 1.97
C SER A 322 -1.83 23.33 2.02
N ALA A 323 -2.54 23.61 0.91
CA ALA A 323 -3.54 24.69 0.90
C ALA A 323 -4.82 24.22 1.61
N GLU A 324 -5.43 25.12 2.37
CA GLU A 324 -6.67 24.86 3.08
C GLU A 324 -7.81 24.56 2.06
N GLY A 325 -8.62 23.55 2.34
CA GLY A 325 -9.74 23.14 1.50
C GLY A 325 -9.39 22.23 0.33
N THR A 326 -8.11 22.04 0.00
CA THR A 326 -7.70 21.13 -1.09
C THR A 326 -8.16 19.70 -0.82
N GLN A 327 -8.84 19.10 -1.82
CA GLN A 327 -9.33 17.72 -1.79
C GLN A 327 -8.58 16.82 -2.78
N ILE A 328 -8.09 17.39 -3.87
CA ILE A 328 -7.34 16.66 -4.91
C ILE A 328 -5.96 17.31 -5.07
N GLY A 329 -4.91 16.55 -4.76
CA GLY A 329 -3.53 16.93 -5.00
C GLY A 329 -3.08 16.59 -6.44
N PRO A 330 -1.77 16.82 -6.76
CA PRO A 330 -1.20 16.45 -8.06
C PRO A 330 -1.06 14.92 -8.21
N LEU A 331 -0.88 14.48 -9.44
CA LEU A 331 -0.29 13.17 -9.73
C LEU A 331 1.22 13.21 -9.45
N ILE A 332 1.79 12.05 -9.16
CA ILE A 332 3.18 11.99 -8.68
C ILE A 332 4.22 12.42 -9.75
N THR A 333 3.94 12.20 -11.04
CA THR A 333 4.86 12.53 -12.14
C THR A 333 4.11 12.94 -13.39
N ASP A 334 4.83 13.61 -14.32
CA ASP A 334 4.39 13.90 -15.68
C ASP A 334 4.00 12.64 -16.47
N LYS A 335 4.69 11.53 -16.25
CA LYS A 335 4.36 10.24 -16.86
C LYS A 335 2.99 9.72 -16.39
N ALA A 336 2.64 9.95 -15.14
CA ALA A 336 1.32 9.60 -14.64
C ALA A 336 0.23 10.46 -15.31
N VAL A 337 0.47 11.75 -15.48
CA VAL A 337 -0.41 12.67 -16.23
C VAL A 337 -0.60 12.19 -17.67
N ALA A 338 0.49 11.87 -18.37
CA ALA A 338 0.44 11.37 -19.74
C ALA A 338 -0.31 10.05 -19.89
N LYS A 339 -0.12 9.11 -18.94
CA LYS A 339 -0.86 7.84 -18.90
C LYS A 339 -2.36 8.07 -18.76
N VAL A 340 -2.76 8.90 -17.79
CA VAL A 340 -4.17 9.22 -17.55
C VAL A 340 -4.80 9.84 -18.78
N GLN A 341 -4.13 10.81 -19.41
CA GLN A 341 -4.60 11.44 -20.65
C GLN A 341 -4.77 10.42 -21.78
N SER A 342 -3.79 9.52 -21.97
CA SER A 342 -3.87 8.52 -23.05
C SER A 342 -5.05 7.56 -22.89
N LEU A 343 -5.42 7.19 -21.66
CA LEU A 343 -6.59 6.34 -21.39
C LEU A 343 -7.91 7.07 -21.68
N ILE A 344 -7.97 8.37 -21.40
CA ILE A 344 -9.15 9.20 -21.72
C ILE A 344 -9.26 9.37 -23.25
N ASP A 345 -8.16 9.64 -23.93
CA ASP A 345 -8.13 9.80 -25.39
C ASP A 345 -8.54 8.51 -26.10
N ASP A 346 -8.06 7.35 -25.64
CA ASP A 346 -8.49 6.04 -26.13
C ASP A 346 -10.00 5.85 -25.98
N ALA A 347 -10.53 6.07 -24.78
CA ALA A 347 -11.94 5.88 -24.49
C ALA A 347 -12.83 6.81 -25.33
N THR A 348 -12.48 8.09 -25.43
CA THR A 348 -13.24 9.08 -26.22
C THR A 348 -13.16 8.81 -27.71
N ALA A 349 -12.00 8.41 -28.23
CA ALA A 349 -11.86 7.99 -29.63
C ALA A 349 -12.70 6.74 -29.96
N LYS A 350 -12.91 5.86 -28.98
CA LYS A 350 -13.78 4.68 -29.07
C LYS A 350 -15.25 4.98 -28.75
N GLY A 351 -15.62 6.26 -28.54
CA GLY A 351 -17.00 6.72 -28.38
C GLY A 351 -17.51 6.77 -26.95
N ALA A 352 -16.65 6.92 -25.96
CA ALA A 352 -17.04 7.27 -24.61
C ALA A 352 -17.51 8.74 -24.52
N ASP A 353 -18.46 9.01 -23.63
CA ASP A 353 -18.98 10.35 -23.37
C ASP A 353 -18.16 11.02 -22.25
N LEU A 354 -17.52 12.15 -22.55
CA LEU A 354 -16.86 12.96 -21.51
C LEU A 354 -17.92 13.79 -20.76
N LEU A 355 -18.23 13.40 -19.54
CA LEU A 355 -19.26 14.04 -18.72
C LEU A 355 -18.69 15.18 -17.84
N LEU A 356 -17.41 15.08 -17.45
CA LEU A 356 -16.71 16.08 -16.65
C LEU A 356 -15.18 15.93 -16.79
N GLY A 357 -14.43 17.03 -16.73
CA GLY A 357 -12.96 17.06 -16.69
C GLY A 357 -12.31 16.63 -18.00
N GLY A 358 -11.38 15.67 -17.96
CA GLY A 358 -10.78 15.04 -19.13
C GLY A 358 -9.47 15.64 -19.62
N LYS A 359 -8.86 16.56 -18.86
CA LYS A 359 -7.63 17.25 -19.27
C LYS A 359 -6.76 17.63 -18.07
N PRO A 360 -5.48 17.98 -18.27
CA PRO A 360 -4.66 18.61 -17.26
C PRO A 360 -5.31 19.86 -16.68
N HIS A 361 -5.20 20.06 -15.38
CA HIS A 361 -5.81 21.19 -14.68
C HIS A 361 -5.11 22.52 -15.00
N ALA A 362 -5.83 23.63 -14.89
CA ALA A 362 -5.32 24.99 -15.19
C ALA A 362 -4.15 25.43 -14.27
N LEU A 363 -3.95 24.79 -13.12
CA LEU A 363 -2.78 25.01 -12.27
C LEU A 363 -1.45 24.58 -12.93
N GLY A 364 -1.52 23.75 -13.98
CA GLY A 364 -0.34 23.23 -14.66
C GLY A 364 0.36 22.11 -13.89
N GLY A 365 1.62 21.82 -14.24
CA GLY A 365 2.40 20.75 -13.58
C GLY A 365 1.70 19.39 -13.68
N ASN A 366 1.67 18.68 -12.54
CA ASN A 366 1.08 17.34 -12.47
C ASN A 366 -0.39 17.34 -12.04
N PHE A 367 -1.06 18.48 -11.99
CA PHE A 367 -2.48 18.54 -11.65
C PHE A 367 -3.37 18.08 -12.81
N PHE A 368 -4.36 17.25 -12.49
CA PHE A 368 -5.32 16.72 -13.45
C PHE A 368 -6.75 16.94 -12.96
N GLU A 369 -7.65 17.29 -13.87
CA GLU A 369 -9.07 17.50 -13.51
C GLU A 369 -9.73 16.20 -13.06
N PRO A 370 -10.51 16.20 -11.95
CA PRO A 370 -11.40 15.09 -11.63
C PRO A 370 -12.33 14.82 -12.82
N THR A 371 -12.31 13.58 -13.31
CA THR A 371 -12.90 13.22 -14.61
C THR A 371 -13.95 12.14 -14.45
N VAL A 372 -15.04 12.28 -15.20
CA VAL A 372 -16.10 11.27 -15.29
C VAL A 372 -16.39 10.98 -16.75
N LEU A 373 -16.31 9.71 -17.12
CA LEU A 373 -16.62 9.19 -18.46
C LEU A 373 -17.85 8.28 -18.39
N GLY A 374 -18.82 8.51 -19.29
CA GLY A 374 -19.97 7.65 -19.52
C GLY A 374 -19.86 6.85 -20.81
N GLY A 375 -20.83 5.98 -21.07
CA GLY A 375 -20.87 5.22 -22.32
C GLY A 375 -19.69 4.25 -22.52
N ILE A 376 -19.07 3.83 -21.44
CA ILE A 376 -17.90 2.94 -21.47
C ILE A 376 -18.33 1.52 -21.91
N ARG A 377 -17.51 0.92 -22.79
CA ARG A 377 -17.80 -0.36 -23.44
C ARG A 377 -16.55 -1.25 -23.51
N PRO A 378 -16.72 -2.57 -23.62
CA PRO A 378 -15.60 -3.50 -23.85
C PRO A 378 -14.71 -3.06 -25.02
N GLY A 379 -13.39 -3.22 -24.87
CA GLY A 379 -12.38 -2.81 -25.83
C GLY A 379 -11.80 -1.41 -25.60
N MET A 380 -12.27 -0.68 -24.60
CA MET A 380 -11.62 0.54 -24.09
C MET A 380 -10.55 0.17 -23.08
N ASP A 381 -9.34 0.71 -23.24
CA ASP A 381 -8.15 0.30 -22.49
C ASP A 381 -8.29 0.53 -20.96
N LEU A 382 -9.02 1.57 -20.55
CA LEU A 382 -9.29 1.89 -19.14
C LEU A 382 -10.09 0.81 -18.36
N LEU A 383 -10.75 -0.14 -19.07
CA LEU A 383 -11.40 -1.29 -18.42
C LEU A 383 -10.41 -2.41 -18.07
N GLN A 384 -9.27 -2.49 -18.75
CA GLN A 384 -8.26 -3.53 -18.55
C GLN A 384 -7.06 -3.02 -17.76
N ASP A 385 -6.64 -1.78 -18.01
CA ASP A 385 -5.50 -1.16 -17.37
C ASP A 385 -5.89 -0.47 -16.05
N GLU A 386 -5.06 -0.62 -15.03
CA GLU A 386 -5.17 0.16 -13.80
C GLU A 386 -4.96 1.65 -14.10
N ILE A 387 -5.98 2.49 -13.92
CA ILE A 387 -5.93 3.92 -14.27
C ILE A 387 -4.91 4.66 -13.40
N PHE A 388 -4.97 4.49 -12.09
CA PHE A 388 -4.12 5.14 -11.07
C PHE A 388 -4.14 6.67 -11.16
N GLY A 389 -5.35 7.21 -11.34
CA GLY A 389 -5.61 8.64 -11.51
C GLY A 389 -7.08 8.99 -11.28
N PRO A 390 -7.45 10.29 -11.33
CA PRO A 390 -8.77 10.79 -10.92
C PRO A 390 -9.83 10.63 -12.03
N VAL A 391 -9.97 9.46 -12.63
CA VAL A 391 -10.89 9.18 -13.74
C VAL A 391 -11.87 8.07 -13.36
N ALA A 392 -13.16 8.37 -13.36
CA ALA A 392 -14.25 7.43 -13.14
C ALA A 392 -14.87 6.98 -14.48
N ALA A 393 -14.95 5.66 -14.70
CA ALA A 393 -15.47 5.05 -15.92
C ALA A 393 -16.79 4.34 -15.62
N LEU A 394 -17.91 4.86 -16.17
CA LEU A 394 -19.27 4.39 -15.88
C LEU A 394 -19.77 3.43 -16.97
N VAL A 395 -20.17 2.24 -16.56
CA VAL A 395 -20.67 1.13 -17.39
C VAL A 395 -22.08 0.78 -16.94
N ARG A 396 -22.98 0.52 -17.86
CA ARG A 396 -24.34 0.04 -17.55
C ARG A 396 -24.35 -1.48 -17.39
N PHE A 397 -25.26 -1.97 -16.56
CA PHE A 397 -25.59 -3.38 -16.49
C PHE A 397 -27.08 -3.59 -16.17
N SER A 398 -27.60 -4.79 -16.42
CA SER A 398 -29.04 -5.09 -16.32
C SER A 398 -29.40 -6.25 -15.38
N SER A 399 -28.42 -7.08 -14.99
CA SER A 399 -28.67 -8.23 -14.11
C SER A 399 -27.49 -8.55 -13.19
N ASP A 400 -27.78 -9.24 -12.06
CA ASP A 400 -26.76 -9.67 -11.08
C ASP A 400 -25.68 -10.56 -11.74
N ASP A 401 -26.08 -11.50 -12.58
CA ASP A 401 -25.13 -12.46 -13.20
C ASP A 401 -24.21 -11.75 -14.20
N GLU A 402 -24.77 -10.85 -15.03
CA GLU A 402 -24.00 -10.03 -15.97
C GLU A 402 -22.92 -9.21 -15.24
N VAL A 403 -23.28 -8.49 -14.17
CA VAL A 403 -22.33 -7.60 -13.49
C VAL A 403 -21.24 -8.38 -12.76
N ILE A 404 -21.56 -9.58 -12.24
CA ILE A 404 -20.56 -10.43 -11.59
C ILE A 404 -19.56 -10.96 -12.64
N GLU A 405 -20.01 -11.36 -13.82
CA GLU A 405 -19.13 -11.78 -14.92
C GLU A 405 -18.23 -10.63 -15.38
N LEU A 406 -18.79 -9.44 -15.62
CA LEU A 406 -18.05 -8.24 -15.99
C LEU A 406 -17.05 -7.82 -14.91
N ALA A 407 -17.44 -7.90 -13.64
CA ALA A 407 -16.56 -7.57 -12.52
C ALA A 407 -15.36 -8.53 -12.44
N ASN A 408 -15.56 -9.82 -12.68
CA ASN A 408 -14.54 -10.86 -12.59
C ASN A 408 -13.65 -10.96 -13.85
N ASP A 409 -14.06 -10.34 -14.97
CA ASP A 409 -13.28 -10.33 -16.22
C ASP A 409 -12.09 -9.37 -16.14
N THR A 410 -11.12 -9.77 -15.37
CA THR A 410 -9.85 -9.05 -15.15
C THR A 410 -8.77 -9.98 -14.63
N LEU A 411 -7.51 -9.62 -14.88
CA LEU A 411 -6.36 -10.30 -14.28
C LEU A 411 -6.18 -9.98 -12.78
N TYR A 412 -6.84 -8.94 -12.31
CA TYR A 412 -6.74 -8.43 -10.94
C TYR A 412 -7.81 -9.02 -10.02
N GLY A 413 -7.57 -8.92 -8.70
CA GLY A 413 -8.50 -9.38 -7.68
C GLY A 413 -8.17 -8.80 -6.30
N LEU A 414 -7.91 -7.48 -6.20
CA LEU A 414 -7.56 -6.85 -4.93
C LEU A 414 -8.79 -6.43 -4.14
N ALA A 415 -9.54 -5.45 -4.64
CA ALA A 415 -10.71 -4.88 -3.97
C ALA A 415 -11.91 -4.83 -4.92
N ALA A 416 -13.10 -4.98 -4.36
CA ALA A 416 -14.39 -4.74 -5.01
C ALA A 416 -15.33 -4.02 -4.05
N TYR A 417 -16.28 -3.27 -4.61
CA TYR A 417 -17.27 -2.53 -3.83
C TYR A 417 -18.64 -2.72 -4.44
N PHE A 418 -19.70 -2.78 -3.62
CA PHE A 418 -21.04 -2.72 -4.14
C PHE A 418 -22.05 -2.16 -3.14
N TYR A 419 -23.16 -1.64 -3.66
CA TYR A 419 -24.24 -1.06 -2.90
C TYR A 419 -25.57 -1.77 -3.21
N SER A 420 -26.18 -2.36 -2.21
CA SER A 420 -27.49 -3.02 -2.25
C SER A 420 -28.09 -3.08 -0.84
N ARG A 421 -29.42 -3.09 -0.74
CA ARG A 421 -30.17 -3.27 0.50
C ARG A 421 -30.68 -4.71 0.69
N ASP A 422 -30.65 -5.53 -0.36
CA ASP A 422 -31.09 -6.92 -0.31
C ASP A 422 -29.99 -7.81 0.30
N ILE A 423 -30.23 -8.32 1.50
CA ILE A 423 -29.26 -9.15 2.23
C ILE A 423 -28.93 -10.47 1.50
N ALA A 424 -29.88 -11.05 0.76
CA ALA A 424 -29.64 -12.26 -0.01
C ALA A 424 -28.68 -11.99 -1.19
N ARG A 425 -28.89 -10.85 -1.88
CA ARG A 425 -27.98 -10.36 -2.93
C ARG A 425 -26.59 -10.07 -2.36
N VAL A 426 -26.54 -9.45 -1.18
CA VAL A 426 -25.24 -9.12 -0.53
C VAL A 426 -24.36 -10.36 -0.39
N PHE A 427 -24.87 -11.45 0.16
CA PHE A 427 -24.10 -12.70 0.29
C PHE A 427 -23.82 -13.33 -1.07
N LYS A 428 -24.82 -13.46 -1.95
CA LYS A 428 -24.66 -14.02 -3.29
C LYS A 428 -23.57 -13.33 -4.11
N VAL A 429 -23.55 -12.00 -4.11
CA VAL A 429 -22.58 -11.19 -4.86
C VAL A 429 -21.20 -11.26 -4.21
N ALA A 430 -21.11 -11.05 -2.88
CA ALA A 430 -19.83 -11.05 -2.18
C ALA A 430 -19.07 -12.38 -2.32
N GLU A 431 -19.78 -13.53 -2.29
CA GLU A 431 -19.16 -14.86 -2.44
C GLU A 431 -18.70 -15.16 -3.86
N ARG A 432 -19.35 -14.55 -4.87
CA ARG A 432 -19.05 -14.80 -6.30
C ARG A 432 -18.02 -13.84 -6.88
N LEU A 433 -17.76 -12.70 -6.22
CA LEU A 433 -16.74 -11.76 -6.64
C LEU A 433 -15.34 -12.32 -6.34
N GLU A 434 -14.49 -12.41 -7.36
CA GLU A 434 -13.12 -12.94 -7.27
C GLU A 434 -12.13 -11.89 -6.80
N TYR A 435 -12.30 -11.41 -5.55
CA TYR A 435 -11.48 -10.36 -4.93
C TYR A 435 -11.08 -10.75 -3.52
N GLY A 436 -9.88 -10.29 -3.10
CA GLY A 436 -9.41 -10.53 -1.74
C GLY A 436 -10.17 -9.73 -0.69
N MET A 437 -10.77 -8.60 -1.09
CA MET A 437 -11.51 -7.70 -0.21
C MET A 437 -12.78 -7.21 -0.91
N VAL A 438 -13.91 -7.21 -0.20
CA VAL A 438 -15.20 -6.73 -0.71
C VAL A 438 -15.81 -5.75 0.28
N GLY A 439 -16.05 -4.51 -0.17
CA GLY A 439 -16.77 -3.48 0.57
C GLY A 439 -18.25 -3.49 0.21
N VAL A 440 -19.12 -3.64 1.20
CA VAL A 440 -20.58 -3.62 1.03
C VAL A 440 -21.13 -2.35 1.65
N ASN A 441 -21.82 -1.53 0.86
CA ASN A 441 -22.36 -0.23 1.29
C ASN A 441 -21.31 0.71 1.93
N THR A 442 -20.07 0.63 1.46
CA THR A 442 -18.95 1.47 1.88
C THR A 442 -17.97 1.68 0.74
N GLY A 443 -17.32 2.84 0.69
CA GLY A 443 -16.22 3.14 -0.23
C GLY A 443 -14.83 3.03 0.42
N LEU A 444 -14.74 2.65 1.72
CA LEU A 444 -13.50 2.55 2.46
C LEU A 444 -13.43 1.21 3.19
N ILE A 445 -12.38 0.42 2.89
CA ILE A 445 -12.22 -0.96 3.40
C ILE A 445 -10.89 -1.22 4.11
N SER A 446 -9.95 -0.27 4.05
CA SER A 446 -8.61 -0.45 4.60
C SER A 446 -8.58 -0.13 6.09
N ASN A 447 -8.18 -1.10 6.92
CA ASN A 447 -7.89 -0.94 8.34
C ASN A 447 -6.86 -2.00 8.79
N GLU A 448 -6.29 -1.85 9.98
CA GLU A 448 -5.25 -2.72 10.52
C GLU A 448 -5.76 -4.07 11.02
N VAL A 449 -7.04 -4.15 11.40
CA VAL A 449 -7.62 -5.36 12.03
C VAL A 449 -8.12 -6.39 11.02
N ALA A 450 -8.35 -5.97 9.76
CA ALA A 450 -8.83 -6.83 8.68
C ALA A 450 -7.68 -7.24 7.73
N PRO A 451 -7.76 -8.43 7.10
CA PRO A 451 -6.72 -8.89 6.18
C PRO A 451 -6.78 -8.12 4.86
N PHE A 452 -5.75 -7.33 4.60
CA PHE A 452 -5.58 -6.62 3.33
C PHE A 452 -4.78 -7.48 2.36
N GLY A 453 -5.24 -7.64 1.13
CA GLY A 453 -4.51 -8.33 0.07
C GLY A 453 -5.41 -8.88 -1.02
N GLY A 454 -4.80 -9.19 -2.16
CA GLY A 454 -5.47 -9.64 -3.36
C GLY A 454 -5.34 -11.13 -3.64
N ILE A 455 -6.06 -11.54 -4.67
CA ILE A 455 -5.95 -12.83 -5.35
C ILE A 455 -5.59 -12.60 -6.82
N LYS A 456 -5.51 -13.65 -7.61
CA LYS A 456 -5.08 -13.58 -9.03
C LYS A 456 -3.74 -12.81 -9.14
N GLN A 457 -3.63 -11.90 -10.07
CA GLN A 457 -2.40 -11.12 -10.29
C GLN A 457 -2.32 -9.83 -9.46
N SER A 458 -3.20 -9.67 -8.48
CA SER A 458 -3.08 -8.63 -7.46
C SER A 458 -2.20 -9.03 -6.29
N GLY A 459 -1.76 -10.28 -6.20
CA GLY A 459 -0.69 -10.65 -5.28
C GLY A 459 -0.88 -11.93 -4.50
N LEU A 460 -0.04 -12.08 -3.46
CA LEU A 460 0.08 -13.22 -2.56
C LEU A 460 0.27 -12.74 -1.14
N GLY A 461 -0.33 -13.45 -0.18
CA GLY A 461 -0.24 -13.10 1.25
C GLY A 461 -1.31 -12.11 1.68
N ARG A 462 -1.27 -11.73 2.94
CA ARG A 462 -2.15 -10.71 3.53
C ARG A 462 -1.36 -9.81 4.47
N GLU A 463 -1.72 -8.55 4.51
CA GLU A 463 -1.16 -7.58 5.45
C GLU A 463 -2.24 -7.13 6.45
N GLY A 464 -1.83 -6.71 7.65
CA GLY A 464 -2.77 -6.44 8.73
C GLY A 464 -3.40 -7.70 9.31
N SER A 465 -4.31 -7.54 10.24
CA SER A 465 -4.99 -8.59 11.01
C SER A 465 -4.04 -9.61 11.66
N LYS A 466 -4.60 -10.65 12.26
CA LYS A 466 -3.82 -11.79 12.76
C LYS A 466 -3.09 -12.58 11.66
N TYR A 467 -3.55 -12.46 10.40
CA TYR A 467 -2.95 -13.20 9.28
C TYR A 467 -1.63 -12.56 8.80
N GLY A 468 -1.47 -11.24 8.92
CA GLY A 468 -0.30 -10.53 8.41
C GLY A 468 1.01 -10.91 9.08
N ILE A 469 0.99 -11.38 10.33
CA ILE A 469 2.21 -11.81 11.02
C ILE A 469 2.66 -13.23 10.62
N GLU A 470 1.73 -14.07 10.15
CA GLU A 470 2.02 -15.46 9.77
C GLU A 470 3.03 -15.54 8.61
N ASP A 471 3.03 -14.56 7.73
CA ASP A 471 3.99 -14.46 6.63
C ASP A 471 5.44 -14.21 7.08
N TYR A 472 5.65 -13.80 8.33
CA TYR A 472 6.96 -13.55 8.94
C TYR A 472 7.40 -14.66 9.91
N LEU A 473 6.65 -15.78 9.94
CA LEU A 473 6.87 -16.90 10.85
C LEU A 473 7.19 -18.18 10.09
N GLU A 474 7.99 -19.03 10.74
CA GLU A 474 8.20 -20.43 10.38
C GLU A 474 7.68 -21.36 11.45
N ILE A 475 7.04 -22.43 11.04
CA ILE A 475 6.52 -23.49 11.89
C ILE A 475 7.60 -24.54 12.10
N LYS A 476 7.90 -24.85 13.37
CA LYS A 476 8.85 -25.91 13.73
C LYS A 476 8.19 -26.97 14.57
N TYR A 477 8.24 -28.19 14.10
CA TYR A 477 7.77 -29.37 14.83
C TYR A 477 8.88 -29.95 15.73
N LEU A 478 8.52 -30.22 16.97
CA LEU A 478 9.37 -30.87 17.97
C LEU A 478 8.74 -32.22 18.38
N CYS A 479 9.49 -33.30 18.24
CA CYS A 479 9.12 -34.64 18.71
C CYS A 479 10.02 -35.04 19.86
N LEU A 480 9.46 -35.18 21.04
CA LEU A 480 10.19 -35.58 22.25
C LEU A 480 9.86 -37.04 22.60
N ALA A 481 10.88 -37.85 22.79
CA ALA A 481 10.74 -39.16 23.43
C ALA A 481 10.64 -38.99 24.95
N VAL A 482 9.70 -39.66 25.62
CA VAL A 482 9.44 -39.61 27.07
C VAL A 482 9.31 -40.99 27.67
#